data_3aa5f3294e317a49289196f60d221731
#
_entry.id   3aa5f3294e317a49289196f60d221731
#
_cell.length_a   1.000
_cell.length_b   1.000
_cell.length_c   1.000
_cell.angle_alpha   90.00
_cell.angle_beta   90.00
_cell.angle_gamma   90.00
#
_symmetry.space_group_name_H-M   'P 1'
#
loop_
_entity.id
_entity.type
_entity.pdbx_description
1 polymer ?
#
loop_
_entity_poly.entity_id
_entity_poly.type
_entity_poly.pdbx_seq_one_letter_code
_entity_poly.pdbx_strand_id
1 'polypeptide(L)'
;MVPGSQRIPRRRWIIGVLLGVGVLVNYIDRINLSVAAPQLQKEFSLSPEELGLLFSAFFWSYSLLQVPGGLVLDRFGVKKVGRWGAFLWAVASALTAISSGFGGIFAARVLLGVAEAPAFPASQKATGYWFPTGERSRSTAIFDSAAKFSNVIGVPLVAFAIVNLGWRWGFGITAVLSLAFFIAYWLIYRDPSEDKRLTKTEYDYIRAGGATPEGIAKGGQGAMLGYLLRNRKVWGLTIGFSAYGYSFYLFLTWLPGYLVQTLHMNIMQSAGYATIPWMFASLSDLFIGGFLVDHLIAKGYDETKVRKSVLVAGMLLGLAVFGAVGTTDPVWAITWITIALTGLAAAAPVGSSIVSLIAPRGGTGTIGGIVNFTNNLMGIAAPVITGFVVGITHSFAGAFLIAGIVLLVGIFSYVVILGRIEPVPEPSGVDAALLSGAAGR
;
A
#
# COMPACT_ATOMS: atom_id res chain seq x y z
N MET A 1 8.65 -31.00 37.05
CA MET A 1 7.47 -31.13 36.17
C MET A 1 7.19 -29.77 35.59
N VAL A 2 7.43 -29.57 34.30
CA VAL A 2 7.06 -28.33 33.57
C VAL A 2 5.54 -28.35 33.48
N PRO A 3 4.81 -27.30 33.96
CA PRO A 3 3.36 -27.25 33.81
C PRO A 3 3.02 -27.33 32.34
N GLY A 4 2.11 -28.24 31.96
CA GLY A 4 1.71 -28.46 30.59
C GLY A 4 1.39 -27.15 29.88
N SER A 5 1.95 -26.95 28.70
CA SER A 5 1.70 -25.80 27.85
C SER A 5 0.21 -25.73 27.51
N GLN A 6 -0.55 -24.94 28.25
CA GLN A 6 -1.95 -24.70 27.91
C GLN A 6 -1.94 -24.13 26.49
N ARG A 7 -2.61 -24.81 25.55
CA ARG A 7 -2.78 -24.34 24.18
C ARG A 7 -3.53 -23.00 24.21
N ILE A 8 -2.81 -21.92 23.90
CA ILE A 8 -3.41 -20.59 23.83
C ILE A 8 -4.40 -20.58 22.66
N PRO A 9 -5.67 -20.23 22.88
CA PRO A 9 -6.66 -20.09 21.83
C PRO A 9 -6.18 -19.14 20.74
N ARG A 10 -6.82 -19.18 19.56
CA ARG A 10 -6.32 -18.49 18.36
C ARG A 10 -7.29 -17.42 17.84
N ARG A 11 -8.10 -16.83 18.71
CA ARG A 11 -9.08 -15.80 18.36
C ARG A 11 -8.41 -14.59 17.69
N ARG A 12 -7.24 -14.16 18.18
CA ARG A 12 -6.44 -13.09 17.61
C ARG A 12 -6.09 -13.33 16.12
N TRP A 13 -5.80 -14.57 15.75
CA TRP A 13 -5.47 -14.93 14.37
C TRP A 13 -6.68 -14.85 13.44
N ILE A 14 -7.90 -15.12 13.94
CA ILE A 14 -9.13 -14.91 13.19
C ILE A 14 -9.30 -13.42 12.86
N ILE A 15 -8.98 -12.55 13.83
CA ILE A 15 -8.97 -11.09 13.59
C ILE A 15 -7.86 -10.71 12.61
N GLY A 16 -6.65 -11.25 12.75
CA GLY A 16 -5.56 -11.01 11.80
C GLY A 16 -5.92 -11.40 10.36
N VAL A 17 -6.54 -12.56 10.16
CA VAL A 17 -7.05 -12.99 8.83
C VAL A 17 -8.15 -12.08 8.33
N LEU A 18 -9.09 -11.66 9.19
CA LEU A 18 -10.14 -10.70 8.83
C LEU A 18 -9.55 -9.38 8.32
N LEU A 19 -8.53 -8.85 8.99
CA LEU A 19 -7.82 -7.65 8.55
C LEU A 19 -7.13 -7.88 7.19
N GLY A 20 -6.51 -9.04 6.99
CA GLY A 20 -5.90 -9.43 5.71
C GLY A 20 -6.93 -9.50 4.58
N VAL A 21 -8.10 -10.10 4.82
CA VAL A 21 -9.20 -10.14 3.84
C VAL A 21 -9.68 -8.72 3.51
N GLY A 22 -9.75 -7.83 4.50
CA GLY A 22 -10.09 -6.43 4.28
C GLY A 22 -9.12 -5.73 3.34
N VAL A 23 -7.81 -5.92 3.54
CA VAL A 23 -6.78 -5.36 2.66
C VAL A 23 -6.83 -5.98 1.26
N LEU A 24 -7.09 -7.29 1.16
CA LEU A 24 -7.26 -7.97 -0.13
C LEU A 24 -8.40 -7.33 -0.94
N VAL A 25 -9.59 -7.17 -0.34
CA VAL A 25 -10.77 -6.56 -0.99
C VAL A 25 -10.48 -5.11 -1.37
N ASN A 26 -9.86 -4.34 -0.47
CA ASN A 26 -9.48 -2.96 -0.68
C ASN A 26 -8.58 -2.78 -1.93
N TYR A 27 -7.59 -3.65 -2.11
CA TYR A 27 -6.72 -3.58 -3.28
C TYR A 27 -7.40 -4.09 -4.56
N ILE A 28 -8.33 -5.04 -4.48
CA ILE A 28 -9.16 -5.43 -5.64
C ILE A 28 -10.01 -4.24 -6.12
N ASP A 29 -10.58 -3.45 -5.21
CA ASP A 29 -11.32 -2.22 -5.57
C ASP A 29 -10.44 -1.17 -6.26
N ARG A 30 -9.15 -1.12 -5.96
CA ARG A 30 -8.21 -0.19 -6.62
C ARG A 30 -7.87 -0.59 -8.05
N ILE A 31 -7.68 -1.89 -8.31
CA ILE A 31 -7.27 -2.39 -9.62
C ILE A 31 -8.41 -2.54 -10.61
N ASN A 32 -9.66 -2.60 -10.18
CA ASN A 32 -10.80 -2.81 -11.08
C ASN A 32 -10.90 -1.73 -12.17
N LEU A 33 -10.57 -0.48 -11.84
CA LEU A 33 -10.58 0.61 -12.81
C LEU A 33 -9.52 0.42 -13.91
N SER A 34 -8.32 -0.05 -13.57
CA SER A 34 -7.26 -0.27 -14.57
C SER A 34 -7.61 -1.41 -15.54
N VAL A 35 -8.28 -2.46 -15.06
CA VAL A 35 -8.77 -3.56 -15.91
C VAL A 35 -9.94 -3.14 -16.78
N ALA A 36 -10.84 -2.28 -16.25
CA ALA A 36 -12.00 -1.77 -16.98
C ALA A 36 -11.65 -0.63 -17.97
N ALA A 37 -10.48 0.00 -17.82
CA ALA A 37 -10.11 1.20 -18.55
C ALA A 37 -10.28 1.11 -20.08
N PRO A 38 -9.90 0.03 -20.78
CA PRO A 38 -10.09 -0.05 -22.21
C PRO A 38 -11.56 0.00 -22.65
N GLN A 39 -12.48 -0.59 -21.85
CA GLN A 39 -13.91 -0.54 -22.15
C GLN A 39 -14.51 0.83 -21.80
N LEU A 40 -14.12 1.43 -20.69
CA LEU A 40 -14.54 2.77 -20.30
C LEU A 40 -14.09 3.83 -21.31
N GLN A 41 -12.85 3.71 -21.78
CA GLN A 41 -12.31 4.58 -22.82
C GLN A 41 -13.14 4.49 -24.10
N LYS A 42 -13.52 3.30 -24.53
CA LYS A 42 -14.35 3.10 -25.73
C LYS A 42 -15.79 3.60 -25.52
N GLU A 43 -16.42 3.30 -24.36
CA GLU A 43 -17.82 3.63 -24.11
C GLU A 43 -18.05 5.12 -23.92
N PHE A 44 -17.12 5.79 -23.19
CA PHE A 44 -17.24 7.22 -22.87
C PHE A 44 -16.31 8.12 -23.70
N SER A 45 -15.62 7.57 -24.70
CA SER A 45 -14.66 8.29 -25.56
C SER A 45 -13.60 9.07 -24.75
N LEU A 46 -13.10 8.45 -23.67
CA LEU A 46 -12.15 9.09 -22.75
C LEU A 46 -10.77 9.20 -23.39
N SER A 47 -10.15 10.36 -23.23
CA SER A 47 -8.75 10.55 -23.59
C SER A 47 -7.81 9.85 -22.58
N PRO A 48 -6.53 9.61 -22.94
CA PRO A 48 -5.54 9.08 -21.99
C PRO A 48 -5.36 9.98 -20.76
N GLU A 49 -5.47 11.31 -20.91
CA GLU A 49 -5.39 12.28 -19.82
C GLU A 49 -6.55 12.10 -18.83
N GLU A 50 -7.77 11.95 -19.35
CA GLU A 50 -8.96 11.69 -18.53
C GLU A 50 -8.85 10.36 -17.79
N LEU A 51 -8.32 9.30 -18.43
CA LEU A 51 -8.02 8.06 -17.74
C LEU A 51 -7.00 8.25 -16.61
N GLY A 52 -5.92 8.99 -16.87
CA GLY A 52 -4.92 9.33 -15.86
C GLY A 52 -5.54 10.06 -14.66
N LEU A 53 -6.46 10.99 -14.91
CA LEU A 53 -7.22 11.68 -13.87
C LEU A 53 -8.13 10.72 -13.09
N LEU A 54 -8.85 9.82 -13.76
CA LEU A 54 -9.68 8.81 -13.10
C LEU A 54 -8.86 7.88 -12.20
N PHE A 55 -7.70 7.42 -12.67
CA PHE A 55 -6.79 6.59 -11.87
C PHE A 55 -6.27 7.32 -10.63
N SER A 56 -6.02 8.62 -10.75
CA SER A 56 -5.51 9.44 -9.65
C SER A 56 -6.59 9.84 -8.65
N ALA A 57 -7.87 9.88 -9.05
CA ALA A 57 -8.98 10.44 -8.27
C ALA A 57 -9.11 9.84 -6.85
N PHE A 58 -8.88 8.53 -6.75
CA PHE A 58 -8.81 7.83 -5.47
C PHE A 58 -7.74 8.42 -4.54
N PHE A 59 -6.53 8.65 -5.06
CA PHE A 59 -5.39 9.10 -4.27
C PHE A 59 -5.51 10.55 -3.80
N TRP A 60 -6.31 11.39 -4.44
CA TRP A 60 -6.54 12.77 -4.01
C TRP A 60 -7.13 12.81 -2.61
N SER A 61 -8.24 12.11 -2.41
CA SER A 61 -8.89 12.06 -1.09
C SER A 61 -8.16 11.13 -0.12
N TYR A 62 -7.69 9.98 -0.59
CA TYR A 62 -6.96 9.02 0.23
C TYR A 62 -5.72 9.64 0.89
N SER A 63 -4.88 10.39 0.14
CA SER A 63 -3.67 11.02 0.67
C SER A 63 -3.99 12.15 1.63
N LEU A 64 -4.92 13.04 1.25
CA LEU A 64 -5.31 14.18 2.10
C LEU A 64 -5.95 13.74 3.42
N LEU A 65 -6.68 12.63 3.41
CA LEU A 65 -7.39 12.13 4.56
C LEU A 65 -6.62 11.12 5.42
N GLN A 66 -5.37 10.81 5.10
CA GLN A 66 -4.52 9.94 5.91
C GLN A 66 -4.39 10.46 7.36
N VAL A 67 -4.05 11.73 7.53
CA VAL A 67 -3.91 12.36 8.85
C VAL A 67 -5.25 12.57 9.53
N PRO A 68 -6.26 13.22 8.90
CA PRO A 68 -7.59 13.32 9.47
C PRO A 68 -8.23 11.97 9.79
N GLY A 69 -8.04 10.96 8.94
CA GLY A 69 -8.52 9.60 9.18
C GLY A 69 -7.92 8.96 10.43
N GLY A 70 -6.63 9.19 10.68
CA GLY A 70 -5.98 8.81 11.93
C GLY A 70 -6.62 9.47 13.17
N LEU A 71 -6.93 10.76 13.10
CA LEU A 71 -7.61 11.49 14.19
C LEU A 71 -9.03 10.97 14.44
N VAL A 72 -9.77 10.68 13.37
CA VAL A 72 -11.11 10.05 13.44
C VAL A 72 -10.99 8.66 14.09
N LEU A 73 -9.98 7.88 13.71
CA LEU A 73 -9.71 6.56 14.27
C LEU A 73 -9.35 6.65 15.77
N ASP A 74 -8.58 7.65 16.17
CA ASP A 74 -8.24 7.87 17.57
C ASP A 74 -9.46 8.25 18.41
N ARG A 75 -10.34 9.07 17.85
CA ARG A 75 -11.55 9.55 18.54
C ARG A 75 -12.66 8.50 18.64
N PHE A 76 -12.91 7.75 17.57
CA PHE A 76 -14.06 6.84 17.46
C PHE A 76 -13.72 5.36 17.59
N GLY A 77 -12.43 5.02 17.56
CA GLY A 77 -11.91 3.65 17.69
C GLY A 77 -11.99 2.82 16.41
N VAL A 78 -11.19 1.74 16.39
CA VAL A 78 -11.04 0.84 15.25
C VAL A 78 -12.36 0.19 14.82
N LYS A 79 -13.16 -0.24 15.79
CA LYS A 79 -14.43 -0.93 15.55
C LYS A 79 -15.44 -0.10 14.78
N LYS A 80 -15.67 1.16 15.20
CA LYS A 80 -16.66 2.04 14.55
C LYS A 80 -16.16 2.53 13.20
N VAL A 81 -14.92 3.02 13.14
CA VAL A 81 -14.33 3.56 11.92
C VAL A 81 -14.19 2.48 10.85
N GLY A 82 -13.73 1.26 11.23
CA GLY A 82 -13.64 0.15 10.31
C GLY A 82 -14.98 -0.29 9.73
N ARG A 83 -16.07 -0.28 10.53
CA ARG A 83 -17.43 -0.60 10.04
C ARG A 83 -17.94 0.41 9.03
N TRP A 84 -17.92 1.69 9.37
CA TRP A 84 -18.41 2.74 8.50
C TRP A 84 -17.52 2.92 7.26
N GLY A 85 -16.21 2.77 7.40
CA GLY A 85 -15.29 2.72 6.26
C GLY A 85 -15.65 1.60 5.30
N ALA A 86 -15.79 0.35 5.78
CA ALA A 86 -16.15 -0.81 4.95
C ALA A 86 -17.52 -0.65 4.27
N PHE A 87 -18.50 -0.06 4.94
CA PHE A 87 -19.79 0.26 4.32
C PHE A 87 -19.66 1.30 3.21
N LEU A 88 -18.97 2.41 3.48
CA LEU A 88 -18.82 3.49 2.51
C LEU A 88 -18.03 3.05 1.27
N TRP A 89 -17.01 2.20 1.41
CA TRP A 89 -16.29 1.73 0.24
C TRP A 89 -17.14 0.77 -0.62
N ALA A 90 -18.00 -0.06 0.00
CA ALA A 90 -18.96 -0.88 -0.76
C ALA A 90 -19.94 0.02 -1.55
N VAL A 91 -20.41 1.10 -0.94
CA VAL A 91 -21.26 2.11 -1.61
C VAL A 91 -20.49 2.79 -2.76
N ALA A 92 -19.23 3.17 -2.57
CA ALA A 92 -18.41 3.81 -3.60
C ALA A 92 -18.20 2.89 -4.82
N SER A 93 -17.92 1.60 -4.59
CA SER A 93 -17.79 0.61 -5.66
C SER A 93 -19.11 0.40 -6.41
N ALA A 94 -20.25 0.34 -5.69
CA ALA A 94 -21.57 0.25 -6.30
C ALA A 94 -21.91 1.51 -7.13
N LEU A 95 -21.60 2.70 -6.63
CA LEU A 95 -21.78 3.96 -7.37
C LEU A 95 -20.94 4.00 -8.65
N THR A 96 -19.73 3.45 -8.62
CA THR A 96 -18.91 3.32 -9.84
C THR A 96 -19.61 2.42 -10.86
N ALA A 97 -20.19 1.30 -10.44
CA ALA A 97 -20.88 0.35 -11.33
C ALA A 97 -22.08 0.97 -12.06
N ILE A 98 -22.81 1.89 -11.43
CA ILE A 98 -23.99 2.55 -12.00
C ILE A 98 -23.69 3.91 -12.67
N SER A 99 -22.43 4.33 -12.67
CA SER A 99 -22.02 5.61 -13.26
C SER A 99 -22.22 5.63 -14.77
N SER A 100 -22.60 6.80 -15.32
CA SER A 100 -22.91 7.02 -16.73
C SER A 100 -21.86 7.85 -17.47
N GLY A 101 -20.71 8.14 -16.86
CA GLY A 101 -19.63 8.92 -17.48
C GLY A 101 -18.52 9.30 -16.52
N PHE A 102 -17.56 10.08 -17.04
CA PHE A 102 -16.36 10.51 -16.32
C PHE A 102 -16.65 11.08 -14.92
N GLY A 103 -17.55 12.07 -14.83
CA GLY A 103 -17.82 12.76 -13.55
C GLY A 103 -18.35 11.86 -12.45
N GLY A 104 -19.24 10.91 -12.80
CA GLY A 104 -19.78 9.92 -11.86
C GLY A 104 -18.70 8.96 -11.34
N ILE A 105 -17.88 8.44 -12.26
CA ILE A 105 -16.75 7.55 -11.91
C ILE A 105 -15.73 8.32 -11.06
N PHE A 106 -15.39 9.55 -11.43
CA PHE A 106 -14.44 10.39 -10.68
C PHE A 106 -14.94 10.62 -9.25
N ALA A 107 -16.19 11.04 -9.07
CA ALA A 107 -16.79 11.28 -7.76
C ALA A 107 -16.83 10.00 -6.90
N ALA A 108 -17.20 8.87 -7.49
CA ALA A 108 -17.21 7.58 -6.81
C ALA A 108 -15.79 7.15 -6.38
N ARG A 109 -14.76 7.43 -7.19
CA ARG A 109 -13.35 7.17 -6.86
C ARG A 109 -12.84 8.07 -5.73
N VAL A 110 -13.23 9.34 -5.72
CA VAL A 110 -12.93 10.24 -4.60
C VAL A 110 -13.61 9.74 -3.32
N LEU A 111 -14.87 9.30 -3.40
CA LEU A 111 -15.58 8.72 -2.25
C LEU A 111 -14.90 7.43 -1.75
N LEU A 112 -14.42 6.59 -2.66
CA LEU A 112 -13.67 5.38 -2.31
C LEU A 112 -12.39 5.73 -1.52
N GLY A 113 -11.65 6.76 -1.95
CA GLY A 113 -10.46 7.23 -1.25
C GLY A 113 -10.78 7.77 0.17
N VAL A 114 -11.89 8.49 0.34
CA VAL A 114 -12.39 8.91 1.67
C VAL A 114 -12.66 7.72 2.57
N ALA A 115 -13.37 6.72 2.03
CA ALA A 115 -13.80 5.54 2.78
C ALA A 115 -12.62 4.64 3.21
N GLU A 116 -11.60 4.52 2.35
CA GLU A 116 -10.45 3.65 2.58
C GLU A 116 -9.30 4.32 3.34
N ALA A 117 -9.24 5.66 3.42
CA ALA A 117 -8.14 6.37 4.07
C ALA A 117 -7.83 5.86 5.50
N PRO A 118 -8.80 5.55 6.37
CA PRO A 118 -8.52 5.04 7.69
C PRO A 118 -8.28 3.52 7.74
N ALA A 119 -8.44 2.75 6.64
CA ALA A 119 -8.45 1.29 6.67
C ALA A 119 -7.10 0.69 7.05
N PHE A 120 -6.00 1.16 6.46
CA PHE A 120 -4.66 0.68 6.77
C PHE A 120 -4.19 1.09 8.19
N PRO A 121 -4.33 2.35 8.62
CA PRO A 121 -4.11 2.75 10.01
C PRO A 121 -4.97 1.96 11.01
N ALA A 122 -6.23 1.67 10.68
CA ALA A 122 -7.11 0.86 11.53
C ALA A 122 -6.59 -0.57 11.68
N SER A 123 -6.10 -1.18 10.60
CA SER A 123 -5.51 -2.53 10.63
C SER A 123 -4.24 -2.58 11.48
N GLN A 124 -3.38 -1.58 11.37
CA GLN A 124 -2.18 -1.46 12.21
C GLN A 124 -2.54 -1.27 13.69
N LYS A 125 -3.51 -0.39 14.00
CA LYS A 125 -3.98 -0.15 15.37
C LYS A 125 -4.65 -1.39 15.95
N ALA A 126 -5.48 -2.09 15.19
CA ALA A 126 -6.07 -3.37 15.57
C ALA A 126 -5.01 -4.44 15.88
N THR A 127 -3.96 -4.51 15.06
CA THR A 127 -2.81 -5.40 15.32
C THR A 127 -2.14 -5.07 16.64
N GLY A 128 -1.98 -3.78 16.96
CA GLY A 128 -1.46 -3.34 18.25
C GLY A 128 -2.32 -3.80 19.44
N TYR A 129 -3.65 -3.83 19.30
CA TYR A 129 -4.58 -4.26 20.34
C TYR A 129 -4.64 -5.79 20.53
N TRP A 130 -4.61 -6.52 19.42
CA TRP A 130 -4.88 -7.96 19.39
C TRP A 130 -3.64 -8.83 19.50
N PHE A 131 -2.44 -8.31 19.22
CA PHE A 131 -1.24 -9.13 19.14
C PHE A 131 -0.17 -8.70 20.14
N PRO A 132 0.45 -9.70 20.83
CA PRO A 132 1.69 -9.48 21.59
C PRO A 132 2.77 -8.90 20.66
N THR A 133 3.72 -8.15 21.21
CA THR A 133 4.80 -7.52 20.45
C THR A 133 5.56 -8.52 19.57
N GLY A 134 5.82 -9.74 20.06
CA GLY A 134 6.53 -10.79 19.31
C GLY A 134 5.73 -11.42 18.15
N GLU A 135 4.42 -11.19 18.07
CA GLU A 135 3.55 -11.71 16.98
C GLU A 135 3.09 -10.63 15.99
N ARG A 136 3.33 -9.34 16.28
CA ARG A 136 2.87 -8.22 15.44
C ARG A 136 3.41 -8.29 14.02
N SER A 137 4.68 -8.64 13.84
CA SER A 137 5.29 -8.76 12.51
C SER A 137 4.57 -9.80 11.66
N ARG A 138 4.19 -10.95 12.25
CA ARG A 138 3.43 -11.99 11.54
C ARG A 138 2.02 -11.51 11.16
N SER A 139 1.34 -10.80 12.07
CA SER A 139 0.03 -10.23 11.79
C SER A 139 0.10 -9.18 10.68
N THR A 140 1.11 -8.30 10.71
CA THR A 140 1.35 -7.30 9.66
C THR A 140 1.63 -7.97 8.32
N ALA A 141 2.44 -9.03 8.30
CA ALA A 141 2.75 -9.77 7.08
C ALA A 141 1.50 -10.37 6.40
N ILE A 142 0.47 -10.77 7.16
CA ILE A 142 -0.79 -11.28 6.60
C ILE A 142 -1.47 -10.21 5.74
N PHE A 143 -1.64 -9.00 6.24
CA PHE A 143 -2.34 -7.98 5.47
C PHE A 143 -1.44 -7.29 4.44
N ASP A 144 -0.13 -7.22 4.66
CA ASP A 144 0.81 -6.66 3.67
C ASP A 144 0.95 -7.58 2.44
N SER A 145 1.07 -8.89 2.65
CA SER A 145 1.06 -9.86 1.55
C SER A 145 -0.29 -9.91 0.82
N ALA A 146 -1.41 -9.74 1.55
CA ALA A 146 -2.73 -9.67 0.95
C ALA A 146 -2.87 -8.52 -0.07
N ALA A 147 -2.22 -7.38 0.18
CA ALA A 147 -2.20 -6.23 -0.74
C ALA A 147 -1.57 -6.56 -2.10
N LYS A 148 -0.51 -7.36 -2.12
CA LYS A 148 0.17 -7.76 -3.37
C LYS A 148 -0.54 -8.92 -4.04
N PHE A 149 -0.98 -9.90 -3.26
CA PHE A 149 -1.70 -11.07 -3.74
C PHE A 149 -3.07 -10.72 -4.35
N SER A 150 -3.65 -9.57 -3.95
CA SER A 150 -4.88 -9.06 -4.55
C SER A 150 -4.78 -8.85 -6.07
N ASN A 151 -3.60 -8.45 -6.58
CA ASN A 151 -3.41 -8.29 -8.01
C ASN A 151 -3.40 -9.65 -8.75
N VAL A 152 -2.86 -10.68 -8.12
CA VAL A 152 -2.80 -12.04 -8.71
C VAL A 152 -4.19 -12.62 -8.87
N ILE A 153 -5.08 -12.42 -7.91
CA ILE A 153 -6.47 -12.92 -7.94
C ILE A 153 -7.41 -11.90 -8.59
N GLY A 154 -7.28 -10.62 -8.21
CA GLY A 154 -8.24 -9.58 -8.56
C GLY A 154 -8.24 -9.24 -10.04
N VAL A 155 -7.07 -9.17 -10.69
CA VAL A 155 -6.99 -8.85 -12.11
C VAL A 155 -7.75 -9.89 -12.97
N PRO A 156 -7.52 -11.21 -12.83
CA PRO A 156 -8.30 -12.22 -13.56
C PRO A 156 -9.78 -12.22 -13.18
N LEU A 157 -10.10 -12.07 -11.90
CA LEU A 157 -11.50 -12.07 -11.42
C LEU A 157 -12.29 -10.92 -12.05
N VAL A 158 -11.74 -9.71 -11.99
CA VAL A 158 -12.37 -8.51 -12.56
C VAL A 158 -12.46 -8.62 -14.09
N ALA A 159 -11.39 -9.09 -14.76
CA ALA A 159 -11.40 -9.28 -16.21
C ALA A 159 -12.46 -10.31 -16.64
N PHE A 160 -12.61 -11.42 -15.91
CA PHE A 160 -13.65 -12.41 -16.17
C PHE A 160 -15.06 -11.80 -16.07
N ALA A 161 -15.31 -11.00 -15.03
CA ALA A 161 -16.59 -10.30 -14.87
C ALA A 161 -16.83 -9.30 -16.03
N ILE A 162 -15.81 -8.53 -16.41
CA ILE A 162 -15.89 -7.54 -17.49
C ILE A 162 -16.19 -8.20 -18.83
N VAL A 163 -15.49 -9.28 -19.16
CA VAL A 163 -15.66 -9.94 -20.47
C VAL A 163 -17.01 -10.62 -20.62
N ASN A 164 -17.53 -11.25 -19.55
CA ASN A 164 -18.77 -12.02 -19.63
C ASN A 164 -20.02 -11.19 -19.32
N LEU A 165 -19.93 -10.15 -18.50
CA LEU A 165 -21.06 -9.39 -17.97
C LEU A 165 -20.99 -7.89 -18.24
N GLY A 166 -19.87 -7.40 -18.79
CA GLY A 166 -19.61 -5.99 -19.02
C GLY A 166 -18.89 -5.28 -17.84
N TRP A 167 -18.30 -4.12 -18.13
CA TRP A 167 -17.47 -3.39 -17.17
C TRP A 167 -18.20 -3.00 -15.87
N ARG A 168 -19.51 -2.75 -15.94
CA ARG A 168 -20.33 -2.45 -14.75
C ARG A 168 -20.28 -3.58 -13.73
N TRP A 169 -20.25 -4.83 -14.18
CA TRP A 169 -20.11 -5.98 -13.31
C TRP A 169 -18.68 -6.18 -12.77
N GLY A 170 -17.67 -5.65 -13.45
CA GLY A 170 -16.31 -5.55 -12.87
C GLY A 170 -16.35 -4.79 -11.54
N PHE A 171 -17.05 -3.66 -11.48
CA PHE A 171 -17.27 -2.90 -10.25
C PHE A 171 -18.36 -3.50 -9.36
N GLY A 172 -19.40 -4.10 -9.95
CA GLY A 172 -20.48 -4.75 -9.21
C GLY A 172 -19.97 -5.92 -8.35
N ILE A 173 -19.07 -6.74 -8.88
CA ILE A 173 -18.50 -7.88 -8.13
C ILE A 173 -17.63 -7.38 -6.96
N THR A 174 -16.87 -6.32 -7.17
CA THR A 174 -16.08 -5.73 -6.07
C THR A 174 -16.96 -5.06 -5.03
N ALA A 175 -18.07 -4.42 -5.42
CA ALA A 175 -19.08 -3.92 -4.50
C ALA A 175 -19.70 -5.04 -3.63
N VAL A 176 -20.01 -6.19 -4.23
CA VAL A 176 -20.50 -7.37 -3.50
C VAL A 176 -19.45 -7.91 -2.53
N LEU A 177 -18.19 -8.01 -2.96
CA LEU A 177 -17.09 -8.43 -2.08
C LEU A 177 -16.89 -7.47 -0.91
N SER A 178 -16.96 -6.17 -1.16
CA SER A 178 -16.84 -5.12 -0.15
C SER A 178 -18.02 -5.14 0.83
N LEU A 179 -19.24 -5.39 0.34
CA LEU A 179 -20.41 -5.56 1.20
C LEU A 179 -20.30 -6.84 2.05
N ALA A 180 -19.84 -7.94 1.47
CA ALA A 180 -19.61 -9.18 2.20
C ALA A 180 -18.53 -8.98 3.29
N PHE A 181 -17.46 -8.26 2.98
CA PHE A 181 -16.45 -7.89 3.96
C PHE A 181 -17.03 -6.98 5.06
N PHE A 182 -17.84 -5.98 4.72
CA PHE A 182 -18.51 -5.14 5.71
C PHE A 182 -19.35 -5.99 6.68
N ILE A 183 -20.15 -6.93 6.17
CA ILE A 183 -20.94 -7.83 7.00
C ILE A 183 -20.05 -8.70 7.88
N ALA A 184 -19.00 -9.30 7.31
CA ALA A 184 -18.04 -10.10 8.08
C ALA A 184 -17.36 -9.27 9.17
N TYR A 185 -16.91 -8.06 8.84
CA TYR A 185 -16.29 -7.16 9.80
C TYR A 185 -17.27 -6.73 10.91
N TRP A 186 -18.51 -6.45 10.55
CA TRP A 186 -19.57 -6.10 11.52
C TRP A 186 -19.84 -7.24 12.50
N LEU A 187 -19.87 -8.47 12.04
CA LEU A 187 -20.20 -9.65 12.84
C LEU A 187 -19.01 -10.17 13.67
N ILE A 188 -17.80 -10.09 13.12
CA ILE A 188 -16.60 -10.76 13.66
C ILE A 188 -15.74 -9.80 14.48
N TYR A 189 -15.52 -8.55 14.00
CA TYR A 189 -14.59 -7.63 14.65
C TYR A 189 -15.20 -7.03 15.92
N ARG A 190 -14.45 -7.15 17.01
CA ARG A 190 -14.66 -6.46 18.29
C ARG A 190 -13.29 -6.02 18.78
N ASP A 191 -13.23 -5.04 19.66
CA ASP A 191 -12.01 -4.75 20.40
C ASP A 191 -11.79 -5.82 21.49
N PRO A 192 -10.54 -6.16 21.88
CA PRO A 192 -10.29 -7.25 22.84
C PRO A 192 -11.08 -7.14 24.15
N SER A 193 -11.29 -5.93 24.66
CA SER A 193 -12.08 -5.70 25.88
C SER A 193 -13.58 -6.01 25.73
N GLU A 194 -14.11 -6.01 24.49
CA GLU A 194 -15.53 -6.22 24.19
C GLU A 194 -15.82 -7.59 23.59
N ASP A 195 -14.79 -8.37 23.23
CA ASP A 195 -14.98 -9.64 22.52
C ASP A 195 -15.29 -10.80 23.48
N LYS A 196 -16.58 -11.13 23.58
CA LYS A 196 -17.07 -12.24 24.41
C LYS A 196 -16.54 -13.63 23.98
N ARG A 197 -15.97 -13.75 22.77
CA ARG A 197 -15.36 -15.01 22.27
C ARG A 197 -13.88 -15.10 22.63
N LEU A 198 -13.28 -14.04 23.15
CA LEU A 198 -11.91 -14.03 23.62
C LEU A 198 -11.87 -14.65 25.03
N THR A 199 -11.11 -15.75 25.17
CA THR A 199 -10.95 -16.39 26.48
C THR A 199 -10.04 -15.55 27.38
N LYS A 200 -10.23 -15.67 28.70
CA LYS A 200 -9.38 -14.98 29.68
C LYS A 200 -7.90 -15.35 29.49
N THR A 201 -7.60 -16.63 29.24
CA THR A 201 -6.22 -17.10 29.00
C THR A 201 -5.57 -16.40 27.79
N GLU A 202 -6.29 -16.25 26.68
CA GLU A 202 -5.78 -15.56 25.50
C GLU A 202 -5.70 -14.05 25.72
N TYR A 203 -6.67 -13.45 26.42
CA TYR A 203 -6.62 -12.04 26.78
C TYR A 203 -5.39 -11.72 27.66
N ASP A 204 -5.15 -12.51 28.72
CA ASP A 204 -4.00 -12.34 29.59
C ASP A 204 -2.67 -12.53 28.83
N TYR A 205 -2.61 -13.51 27.92
CA TYR A 205 -1.46 -13.71 27.03
C TYR A 205 -1.18 -12.50 26.13
N ILE A 206 -2.22 -11.93 25.52
CA ILE A 206 -2.13 -10.74 24.66
C ILE A 206 -1.59 -9.56 25.47
N ARG A 207 -2.13 -9.32 26.66
CA ARG A 207 -1.74 -8.19 27.54
C ARG A 207 -0.34 -8.37 28.12
N ALA A 208 -0.01 -9.53 28.63
CA ALA A 208 1.32 -9.85 29.14
C ALA A 208 2.41 -9.75 28.05
N GLY A 209 2.06 -10.04 26.80
CA GLY A 209 2.94 -9.91 25.62
C GLY A 209 3.11 -8.50 25.11
N GLY A 210 2.62 -7.46 25.81
CA GLY A 210 2.83 -6.04 25.46
C GLY A 210 1.87 -5.50 24.42
N ALA A 211 0.67 -6.06 24.29
CA ALA A 211 -0.37 -5.45 23.45
C ALA A 211 -0.79 -4.08 24.00
N THR A 212 -0.99 -3.14 23.07
CA THR A 212 -1.38 -1.76 23.39
C THR A 212 -2.81 -1.74 23.96
N PRO A 213 -3.08 -1.05 25.08
CA PRO A 213 -4.44 -0.86 25.56
C PRO A 213 -5.27 -0.09 24.51
N GLU A 214 -6.57 -0.42 24.46
CA GLU A 214 -7.51 0.36 23.68
C GLU A 214 -7.67 1.75 24.32
N GLY A 215 -7.47 2.81 23.56
CA GLY A 215 -7.60 4.17 24.07
C GLY A 215 -7.07 5.23 23.12
N ILE A 216 -7.27 6.47 23.51
CA ILE A 216 -6.85 7.66 22.74
C ILE A 216 -5.37 7.91 22.99
N ALA A 217 -4.55 7.98 21.95
CA ALA A 217 -3.17 8.43 22.04
C ALA A 217 -3.14 9.92 22.41
N LYS A 218 -2.45 10.28 23.50
CA LYS A 218 -2.29 11.69 23.92
C LYS A 218 -1.11 12.33 23.18
N GLY A 219 -1.38 13.46 22.59
CA GLY A 219 -0.65 14.49 21.89
C GLY A 219 0.89 14.66 21.98
N GLY A 220 1.42 15.49 21.08
CA GLY A 220 2.84 15.86 20.93
C GLY A 220 3.40 15.74 19.51
N GLN A 221 2.57 15.40 18.53
CA GLN A 221 3.01 15.04 17.18
C GLN A 221 3.53 16.21 16.32
N GLY A 222 3.09 17.46 16.56
CA GLY A 222 3.42 18.58 15.68
C GLY A 222 4.90 19.03 15.76
N ALA A 223 5.48 19.07 16.96
CA ALA A 223 6.88 19.46 17.16
C ALA A 223 7.84 18.40 16.60
N MET A 224 7.51 17.10 16.76
CA MET A 224 8.26 16.00 16.17
C MET A 224 8.25 16.07 14.64
N LEU A 225 7.13 16.42 14.01
CA LEU A 225 7.04 16.60 12.57
C LEU A 225 8.00 17.68 12.06
N GLY A 226 8.00 18.86 12.69
CA GLY A 226 8.90 19.96 12.31
C GLY A 226 10.38 19.59 12.43
N TYR A 227 10.76 18.86 13.48
CA TYR A 227 12.13 18.35 13.67
C TYR A 227 12.53 17.35 12.57
N LEU A 228 11.69 16.37 12.29
CA LEU A 228 11.97 15.30 11.32
C LEU A 228 12.01 15.80 9.88
N LEU A 229 11.18 16.80 9.52
CA LEU A 229 11.21 17.42 8.19
C LEU A 229 12.51 18.19 7.90
N ARG A 230 13.31 18.53 8.91
CA ARG A 230 14.65 19.14 8.74
C ARG A 230 15.76 18.11 8.58
N ASN A 231 15.47 16.81 8.78
CA ASN A 231 16.49 15.78 8.78
C ASN A 231 16.70 15.16 7.38
N ARG A 232 17.96 15.19 6.90
CA ARG A 232 18.30 14.65 5.57
C ARG A 232 18.01 13.16 5.41
N LYS A 233 18.17 12.36 6.48
CA LYS A 233 17.91 10.90 6.42
C LYS A 233 16.44 10.61 6.16
N VAL A 234 15.54 11.40 6.75
CA VAL A 234 14.09 11.28 6.53
C VAL A 234 13.78 11.56 5.06
N TRP A 235 14.33 12.62 4.47
CA TRP A 235 14.17 12.92 3.05
C TRP A 235 14.83 11.88 2.14
N GLY A 236 15.99 11.35 2.54
CA GLY A 236 16.69 10.28 1.82
C GLY A 236 15.82 9.03 1.69
N LEU A 237 15.17 8.63 2.77
CA LEU A 237 14.21 7.53 2.76
C LEU A 237 12.95 7.88 1.96
N THR A 238 12.39 9.07 2.21
CA THR A 238 11.12 9.50 1.61
C THR A 238 11.21 9.59 0.09
N ILE A 239 12.24 10.25 -0.45
CA ILE A 239 12.45 10.40 -1.90
C ILE A 239 12.69 9.02 -2.54
N GLY A 240 13.53 8.19 -1.93
CA GLY A 240 13.81 6.84 -2.44
C GLY A 240 12.55 5.95 -2.46
N PHE A 241 11.78 5.97 -1.39
CA PHE A 241 10.54 5.18 -1.32
C PHE A 241 9.44 5.72 -2.24
N SER A 242 9.37 7.04 -2.43
CA SER A 242 8.44 7.65 -3.39
C SER A 242 8.82 7.35 -4.83
N ALA A 243 10.11 7.24 -5.15
CA ALA A 243 10.55 6.81 -6.48
C ALA A 243 10.14 5.37 -6.81
N TYR A 244 10.25 4.47 -5.83
CA TYR A 244 9.63 3.15 -5.92
C TYR A 244 8.12 3.27 -6.16
N GLY A 245 7.43 4.07 -5.35
CA GLY A 245 5.97 4.27 -5.42
C GLY A 245 5.50 4.77 -6.79
N TYR A 246 6.23 5.69 -7.42
CA TYR A 246 5.93 6.16 -8.77
C TYR A 246 5.83 5.00 -9.78
N SER A 247 6.85 4.15 -9.81
CA SER A 247 6.89 3.00 -10.73
C SER A 247 5.84 1.96 -10.37
N PHE A 248 5.64 1.69 -9.08
CA PHE A 248 4.59 0.79 -8.61
C PHE A 248 3.20 1.23 -9.05
N TYR A 249 2.85 2.53 -8.86
CA TYR A 249 1.54 3.06 -9.26
C TYR A 249 1.38 3.18 -10.77
N LEU A 250 2.45 3.41 -11.51
CA LEU A 250 2.42 3.35 -12.97
C LEU A 250 1.97 1.96 -13.44
N PHE A 251 2.60 0.91 -12.96
CA PHE A 251 2.22 -0.47 -13.32
C PHE A 251 0.86 -0.86 -12.79
N LEU A 252 0.51 -0.46 -11.57
CA LEU A 252 -0.78 -0.76 -10.96
C LEU A 252 -1.94 -0.20 -11.80
N THR A 253 -1.77 0.98 -12.38
CA THR A 253 -2.83 1.68 -13.10
C THR A 253 -2.81 1.43 -14.60
N TRP A 254 -1.64 1.40 -15.23
CA TRP A 254 -1.52 1.41 -16.68
C TRP A 254 -1.11 0.07 -17.31
N LEU A 255 -0.62 -0.92 -16.54
CA LEU A 255 -0.17 -2.19 -17.11
C LEU A 255 -1.26 -2.90 -17.94
N PRO A 256 -2.52 -3.09 -17.46
CA PRO A 256 -3.55 -3.69 -18.30
C PRO A 256 -3.82 -2.88 -19.58
N GLY A 257 -3.87 -1.54 -19.45
CA GLY A 257 -4.06 -0.64 -20.60
C GLY A 257 -2.92 -0.72 -21.62
N TYR A 258 -1.67 -0.77 -21.16
CA TYR A 258 -0.48 -0.96 -21.99
C TYR A 258 -0.56 -2.26 -22.82
N LEU A 259 -0.94 -3.38 -22.18
CA LEU A 259 -1.04 -4.67 -22.84
C LEU A 259 -2.14 -4.67 -23.93
N VAL A 260 -3.27 -3.99 -23.66
CA VAL A 260 -4.36 -3.89 -24.63
C VAL A 260 -4.01 -2.91 -25.78
N GLN A 261 -3.50 -1.71 -25.43
CA GLN A 261 -3.31 -0.64 -26.43
C GLN A 261 -2.05 -0.82 -27.27
N THR A 262 -0.93 -1.26 -26.65
CA THR A 262 0.37 -1.37 -27.32
C THR A 262 0.62 -2.76 -27.89
N LEU A 263 0.21 -3.81 -27.17
CA LEU A 263 0.43 -5.20 -27.60
C LEU A 263 -0.81 -5.84 -28.22
N HIS A 264 -1.88 -5.05 -28.42
CA HIS A 264 -3.13 -5.45 -29.08
C HIS A 264 -3.79 -6.72 -28.48
N MET A 265 -3.60 -6.93 -27.18
CA MET A 265 -4.23 -8.06 -26.47
C MET A 265 -5.70 -7.80 -26.20
N ASN A 266 -6.51 -8.86 -26.19
CA ASN A 266 -7.82 -8.75 -25.61
C ASN A 266 -7.74 -8.64 -24.07
N ILE A 267 -8.84 -8.25 -23.41
CA ILE A 267 -8.87 -8.00 -21.94
C ILE A 267 -8.49 -9.26 -21.15
N MET A 268 -8.96 -10.45 -21.58
CA MET A 268 -8.65 -11.70 -20.87
C MET A 268 -7.17 -12.09 -21.00
N GLN A 269 -6.58 -11.93 -22.19
CA GLN A 269 -5.16 -12.13 -22.41
C GLN A 269 -4.33 -11.14 -21.59
N SER A 270 -4.69 -9.85 -21.62
CA SER A 270 -4.05 -8.81 -20.81
C SER A 270 -4.08 -9.17 -19.33
N ALA A 271 -5.21 -9.62 -18.80
CA ALA A 271 -5.32 -10.04 -17.42
C ALA A 271 -4.43 -11.23 -17.08
N GLY A 272 -4.38 -12.26 -17.93
CA GLY A 272 -3.51 -13.41 -17.76
C GLY A 272 -2.02 -13.03 -17.74
N TYR A 273 -1.60 -12.23 -18.72
CA TYR A 273 -0.22 -11.75 -18.80
C TYR A 273 0.14 -10.79 -17.66
N ALA A 274 -0.76 -9.89 -17.25
CA ALA A 274 -0.53 -8.99 -16.13
C ALA A 274 -0.37 -9.73 -14.78
N THR A 275 -0.97 -10.91 -14.63
CA THR A 275 -0.85 -11.72 -13.40
C THR A 275 0.59 -12.18 -13.17
N ILE A 276 1.36 -12.46 -14.22
CA ILE A 276 2.74 -12.97 -14.12
C ILE A 276 3.66 -12.01 -13.37
N PRO A 277 3.82 -10.73 -13.77
CA PRO A 277 4.63 -9.77 -13.03
C PRO A 277 4.24 -9.62 -11.57
N TRP A 278 2.94 -9.58 -11.27
CA TRP A 278 2.45 -9.44 -9.90
C TRP A 278 2.70 -10.68 -9.03
N MET A 279 2.65 -11.88 -9.63
CA MET A 279 3.01 -13.11 -8.94
C MET A 279 4.48 -13.10 -8.53
N PHE A 280 5.39 -12.82 -9.47
CA PHE A 280 6.82 -12.73 -9.18
C PHE A 280 7.14 -11.60 -8.20
N ALA A 281 6.48 -10.45 -8.33
CA ALA A 281 6.59 -9.36 -7.37
C ALA A 281 6.21 -9.79 -5.96
N SER A 282 5.07 -10.49 -5.79
CA SER A 282 4.62 -10.99 -4.49
C SER A 282 5.61 -11.97 -3.85
N LEU A 283 6.15 -12.88 -4.65
CA LEU A 283 7.17 -13.82 -4.19
C LEU A 283 8.47 -13.11 -3.81
N SER A 284 8.91 -12.16 -4.62
CA SER A 284 10.13 -11.40 -4.38
C SER A 284 10.04 -10.54 -3.10
N ASP A 285 8.92 -9.90 -2.88
CA ASP A 285 8.63 -9.14 -1.67
C ASP A 285 8.82 -10.00 -0.41
N LEU A 286 8.23 -11.21 -0.42
CA LEU A 286 8.30 -12.13 0.71
C LEU A 286 9.70 -12.74 0.89
N PHE A 287 10.27 -13.30 -0.18
CA PHE A 287 11.50 -14.10 -0.07
C PHE A 287 12.76 -13.25 -0.09
N ILE A 288 12.83 -12.21 -0.91
CA ILE A 288 14.02 -11.36 -1.02
C ILE A 288 13.93 -10.21 -0.02
N GLY A 289 12.88 -9.41 -0.09
CA GLY A 289 12.72 -8.24 0.75
C GLY A 289 12.52 -8.55 2.24
N GLY A 290 11.84 -9.66 2.55
CA GLY A 290 11.65 -10.15 3.91
C GLY A 290 12.74 -11.14 4.33
N PHE A 291 12.61 -12.39 3.89
CA PHE A 291 13.39 -13.50 4.44
C PHE A 291 14.90 -13.40 4.19
N LEU A 292 15.33 -13.08 2.97
CA LEU A 292 16.76 -13.03 2.62
C LEU A 292 17.50 -11.93 3.38
N VAL A 293 16.89 -10.76 3.51
CA VAL A 293 17.47 -9.61 4.23
C VAL A 293 17.69 -9.97 5.70
N ASP A 294 16.65 -10.51 6.36
CA ASP A 294 16.76 -10.90 7.77
C ASP A 294 17.78 -12.02 7.98
N HIS A 295 17.85 -12.97 7.06
CA HIS A 295 18.81 -14.06 7.09
C HIS A 295 20.27 -13.59 6.98
N LEU A 296 20.55 -12.63 6.06
CA LEU A 296 21.88 -12.07 5.91
C LEU A 296 22.31 -11.26 7.15
N ILE A 297 21.39 -10.46 7.71
CA ILE A 297 21.65 -9.70 8.93
C ILE A 297 21.91 -10.66 10.11
N ALA A 298 21.12 -11.73 10.25
CA ALA A 298 21.32 -12.75 11.28
C ALA A 298 22.66 -13.49 11.15
N LYS A 299 23.24 -13.58 9.93
CA LYS A 299 24.59 -14.10 9.69
C LYS A 299 25.71 -13.13 10.04
N GLY A 300 25.40 -11.90 10.50
CA GLY A 300 26.38 -10.91 10.92
C GLY A 300 26.85 -9.96 9.84
N TYR A 301 26.18 -9.90 8.67
CA TYR A 301 26.46 -8.89 7.66
C TYR A 301 25.97 -7.52 8.13
N ASP A 302 26.68 -6.45 7.71
CA ASP A 302 26.31 -5.07 8.06
C ASP A 302 24.92 -4.70 7.56
N GLU A 303 24.03 -4.32 8.50
CA GLU A 303 22.62 -4.04 8.21
C GLU A 303 22.43 -2.93 7.17
N THR A 304 23.23 -1.85 7.25
CA THR A 304 23.16 -0.75 6.29
C THR A 304 23.52 -1.22 4.89
N LYS A 305 24.60 -2.01 4.77
CA LYS A 305 25.05 -2.51 3.46
C LYS A 305 24.03 -3.48 2.86
N VAL A 306 23.53 -4.45 3.63
CA VAL A 306 22.54 -5.42 3.17
C VAL A 306 21.29 -4.70 2.67
N ARG A 307 20.68 -3.83 3.48
CA ARG A 307 19.46 -3.13 3.11
C ARG A 307 19.66 -2.22 1.90
N LYS A 308 20.73 -1.42 1.87
CA LYS A 308 21.04 -0.56 0.71
C LYS A 308 21.31 -1.36 -0.56
N SER A 309 22.00 -2.49 -0.48
CA SER A 309 22.24 -3.33 -1.64
C SER A 309 20.93 -3.84 -2.25
N VAL A 310 19.98 -4.28 -1.42
CA VAL A 310 18.66 -4.74 -1.90
C VAL A 310 17.86 -3.58 -2.49
N LEU A 311 17.84 -2.41 -1.83
CA LEU A 311 17.17 -1.22 -2.35
C LEU A 311 17.71 -0.79 -3.72
N VAL A 312 19.03 -0.66 -3.83
CA VAL A 312 19.68 -0.21 -5.07
C VAL A 312 19.54 -1.27 -6.17
N ALA A 313 19.80 -2.54 -5.87
CA ALA A 313 19.66 -3.62 -6.84
C ALA A 313 18.21 -3.76 -7.33
N GLY A 314 17.23 -3.65 -6.41
CA GLY A 314 15.81 -3.69 -6.76
C GLY A 314 15.39 -2.54 -7.69
N MET A 315 15.87 -1.32 -7.42
CA MET A 315 15.60 -0.17 -8.28
C MET A 315 16.35 -0.25 -9.62
N LEU A 316 17.60 -0.77 -9.65
CA LEU A 316 18.32 -1.03 -10.90
C LEU A 316 17.58 -2.05 -11.75
N LEU A 317 17.07 -3.14 -11.15
CA LEU A 317 16.21 -4.08 -11.86
C LEU A 317 14.92 -3.40 -12.35
N GLY A 318 14.41 -2.40 -11.63
CA GLY A 318 13.28 -1.57 -12.07
C GLY A 318 13.52 -0.89 -13.42
N LEU A 319 14.79 -0.54 -13.75
CA LEU A 319 15.16 0.02 -15.05
C LEU A 319 15.00 -0.97 -16.21
N ALA A 320 14.83 -2.27 -15.93
CA ALA A 320 14.55 -3.27 -16.96
C ALA A 320 13.27 -2.96 -17.76
N VAL A 321 12.39 -2.10 -17.25
CA VAL A 321 11.23 -1.59 -17.99
C VAL A 321 11.59 -0.96 -19.34
N PHE A 322 12.81 -0.44 -19.49
CA PHE A 322 13.29 0.07 -20.79
C PHE A 322 13.36 -1.00 -21.87
N GLY A 323 13.57 -2.27 -21.52
CA GLY A 323 13.52 -3.38 -22.46
C GLY A 323 12.13 -3.60 -23.07
N ALA A 324 11.06 -3.15 -22.40
CA ALA A 324 9.70 -3.22 -22.93
C ALA A 324 9.39 -2.10 -23.94
N VAL A 325 10.19 -1.02 -23.99
CA VAL A 325 9.91 0.16 -24.84
C VAL A 325 10.03 -0.16 -26.35
N GLY A 326 10.94 -1.02 -26.72
CA GLY A 326 11.24 -1.27 -28.13
C GLY A 326 10.67 -2.57 -28.69
N THR A 327 9.90 -3.33 -27.92
CA THR A 327 9.38 -4.63 -28.34
C THR A 327 7.88 -4.61 -28.53
N THR A 328 7.42 -5.22 -29.62
CA THR A 328 6.01 -5.52 -29.89
C THR A 328 5.67 -6.99 -29.54
N ASP A 329 6.67 -7.79 -29.19
CA ASP A 329 6.46 -9.17 -28.75
C ASP A 329 5.97 -9.21 -27.30
N PRO A 330 4.77 -9.76 -27.04
CA PRO A 330 4.19 -9.83 -25.72
C PRO A 330 5.06 -10.54 -24.68
N VAL A 331 5.74 -11.61 -25.08
CA VAL A 331 6.56 -12.43 -24.16
C VAL A 331 7.76 -11.63 -23.65
N TRP A 332 8.45 -10.93 -24.56
CA TRP A 332 9.59 -10.10 -24.19
C TRP A 332 9.15 -8.87 -23.37
N ALA A 333 8.05 -8.21 -23.75
CA ALA A 333 7.54 -7.08 -23.00
C ALA A 333 7.21 -7.48 -21.55
N ILE A 334 6.47 -8.58 -21.37
CA ILE A 334 6.12 -9.10 -20.03
C ILE A 334 7.35 -9.57 -19.27
N THR A 335 8.33 -10.17 -19.95
CA THR A 335 9.58 -10.57 -19.28
C THR A 335 10.31 -9.36 -18.67
N TRP A 336 10.47 -8.28 -19.43
CA TRP A 336 11.11 -7.06 -18.93
C TRP A 336 10.32 -6.40 -17.79
N ILE A 337 8.99 -6.32 -17.92
CA ILE A 337 8.13 -5.80 -16.88
C ILE A 337 8.17 -6.68 -15.62
N THR A 338 8.24 -8.01 -15.79
CA THR A 338 8.36 -8.95 -14.66
C THR A 338 9.67 -8.75 -13.92
N ILE A 339 10.80 -8.61 -14.63
CA ILE A 339 12.09 -8.30 -14.01
C ILE A 339 12.02 -6.98 -13.23
N ALA A 340 11.45 -5.94 -13.85
CA ALA A 340 11.31 -4.63 -13.22
C ALA A 340 10.47 -4.69 -11.94
N LEU A 341 9.26 -5.25 -12.00
CA LEU A 341 8.35 -5.35 -10.85
C LEU A 341 8.91 -6.25 -9.74
N THR A 342 9.58 -7.35 -10.11
CA THR A 342 10.24 -8.25 -9.16
C THR A 342 11.32 -7.52 -8.36
N GLY A 343 12.17 -6.73 -9.03
CA GLY A 343 13.17 -5.91 -8.37
C GLY A 343 12.57 -4.85 -7.44
N LEU A 344 11.60 -4.11 -7.93
CA LEU A 344 10.91 -3.07 -7.16
C LEU A 344 10.21 -3.66 -5.92
N ALA A 345 9.56 -4.81 -6.07
CA ALA A 345 8.89 -5.48 -4.96
C ALA A 345 9.86 -5.98 -3.88
N ALA A 346 11.04 -6.45 -4.26
CA ALA A 346 12.09 -6.80 -3.29
C ALA A 346 12.53 -5.60 -2.43
N ALA A 347 12.55 -4.40 -3.00
CA ALA A 347 12.96 -3.19 -2.31
C ALA A 347 11.89 -2.63 -1.35
N ALA A 348 10.60 -2.89 -1.59
CA ALA A 348 9.49 -2.29 -0.87
C ALA A 348 9.50 -2.56 0.64
N PRO A 349 9.55 -3.83 1.13
CA PRO A 349 9.55 -4.11 2.57
C PRO A 349 10.84 -3.65 3.24
N VAL A 350 11.96 -3.63 2.52
CA VAL A 350 13.23 -3.10 3.02
C VAL A 350 13.11 -1.59 3.25
N GLY A 351 12.57 -0.85 2.29
CA GLY A 351 12.35 0.60 2.42
C GLY A 351 11.41 0.93 3.59
N SER A 352 10.29 0.21 3.72
CA SER A 352 9.35 0.43 4.81
C SER A 352 9.93 0.09 6.19
N SER A 353 10.79 -0.92 6.29
CA SER A 353 11.44 -1.30 7.56
C SER A 353 12.44 -0.25 8.07
N ILE A 354 13.07 0.52 7.17
CA ILE A 354 14.01 1.58 7.54
C ILE A 354 13.32 2.68 8.36
N VAL A 355 12.02 2.90 8.19
CA VAL A 355 11.25 3.86 9.00
C VAL A 355 11.49 3.65 10.49
N SER A 356 11.40 2.41 10.98
CA SER A 356 11.60 2.10 12.39
C SER A 356 13.06 2.16 12.83
N LEU A 357 14.00 1.93 11.90
CA LEU A 357 15.43 1.90 12.19
C LEU A 357 16.06 3.29 12.31
N ILE A 358 15.53 4.28 11.59
CA ILE A 358 16.02 5.65 11.65
C ILE A 358 15.22 6.54 12.62
N ALA A 359 14.08 6.04 13.14
CA ALA A 359 13.21 6.84 13.99
C ALA A 359 13.84 7.09 15.37
N PRO A 360 13.85 8.35 15.87
CA PRO A 360 14.08 8.63 17.26
C PRO A 360 12.91 8.12 18.11
N ARG A 361 13.06 8.10 19.44
CA ARG A 361 12.01 7.62 20.35
C ARG A 361 10.69 8.37 20.10
N GLY A 362 9.62 7.60 19.86
CA GLY A 362 8.29 8.15 19.54
C GLY A 362 8.14 8.72 18.12
N GLY A 363 9.19 8.76 17.29
CA GLY A 363 9.18 9.34 15.94
C GLY A 363 8.76 8.40 14.82
N THR A 364 8.63 7.10 15.08
CA THR A 364 8.35 6.08 14.05
C THR A 364 7.06 6.36 13.28
N GLY A 365 5.98 6.71 14.00
CA GLY A 365 4.69 7.04 13.38
C GLY A 365 4.77 8.29 12.50
N THR A 366 5.52 9.30 12.92
CA THR A 366 5.69 10.55 12.16
C THR A 366 6.50 10.33 10.88
N ILE A 367 7.63 9.60 10.96
CA ILE A 367 8.41 9.26 9.76
C ILE A 367 7.59 8.38 8.81
N GLY A 368 6.91 7.36 9.34
CA GLY A 368 6.01 6.52 8.56
C GLY A 368 4.91 7.32 7.87
N GLY A 369 4.34 8.31 8.56
CA GLY A 369 3.36 9.24 7.99
C GLY A 369 3.91 10.08 6.84
N ILE A 370 5.11 10.67 7.00
CA ILE A 370 5.78 11.46 5.96
C ILE A 370 6.03 10.58 4.71
N VAL A 371 6.65 9.42 4.91
CA VAL A 371 6.99 8.48 3.84
C VAL A 371 5.74 8.00 3.11
N ASN A 372 4.72 7.60 3.85
CA ASN A 372 3.47 7.09 3.26
C ASN A 372 2.68 8.18 2.54
N PHE A 373 2.57 9.37 3.12
CA PHE A 373 1.92 10.52 2.47
C PHE A 373 2.58 10.85 1.15
N THR A 374 3.92 11.00 1.13
CA THR A 374 4.67 11.36 -0.08
C THR A 374 4.60 10.24 -1.12
N ASN A 375 4.65 8.97 -0.68
CA ASN A 375 4.47 7.82 -1.57
C ASN A 375 3.07 7.81 -2.21
N ASN A 376 2.02 8.15 -1.48
CA ASN A 376 0.66 8.25 -2.03
C ASN A 376 0.48 9.41 -3.01
N LEU A 377 1.27 10.50 -2.88
CA LEU A 377 1.31 11.54 -3.90
C LEU A 377 1.82 11.00 -5.25
N MET A 378 2.66 9.97 -5.25
CA MET A 378 3.05 9.29 -6.49
C MET A 378 1.89 8.51 -7.12
N GLY A 379 0.91 8.10 -6.32
CA GLY A 379 -0.37 7.55 -6.80
C GLY A 379 -1.21 8.57 -7.57
N ILE A 380 -0.97 9.88 -7.37
CA ILE A 380 -1.53 10.95 -8.19
C ILE A 380 -0.62 11.23 -9.39
N ALA A 381 0.67 11.45 -9.13
CA ALA A 381 1.62 11.91 -10.14
C ALA A 381 1.82 10.86 -11.27
N ALA A 382 2.01 9.59 -10.92
CA ALA A 382 2.34 8.57 -11.92
C ALA A 382 1.22 8.36 -12.95
N PRO A 383 -0.06 8.13 -12.58
CA PRO A 383 -1.10 7.93 -13.58
C PRO A 383 -1.42 9.20 -14.38
N VAL A 384 -1.38 10.39 -13.77
CA VAL A 384 -1.64 11.65 -14.45
C VAL A 384 -0.53 11.94 -15.47
N ILE A 385 0.73 11.92 -15.06
CA ILE A 385 1.87 12.15 -15.96
C ILE A 385 1.86 11.15 -17.11
N THR A 386 1.62 9.86 -16.80
CA THR A 386 1.53 8.82 -17.85
C THR A 386 0.41 9.10 -18.82
N GLY A 387 -0.78 9.49 -18.35
CA GLY A 387 -1.91 9.84 -19.19
C GLY A 387 -1.60 10.99 -20.16
N PHE A 388 -0.99 12.08 -19.65
CA PHE A 388 -0.55 13.20 -20.49
C PHE A 388 0.52 12.81 -21.52
N VAL A 389 1.53 12.03 -21.08
CA VAL A 389 2.60 11.56 -21.99
C VAL A 389 2.03 10.68 -23.09
N VAL A 390 1.17 9.73 -22.76
CA VAL A 390 0.53 8.84 -23.74
C VAL A 390 -0.42 9.61 -24.65
N GLY A 391 -1.16 10.59 -24.14
CA GLY A 391 -2.05 11.43 -24.93
C GLY A 391 -1.32 12.25 -26.00
N ILE A 392 -0.16 12.83 -25.65
CA ILE A 392 0.64 13.63 -26.58
C ILE A 392 1.45 12.75 -27.54
N THR A 393 2.07 11.68 -27.04
CA THR A 393 3.04 10.88 -27.81
C THR A 393 2.46 9.64 -28.45
N HIS A 394 1.24 9.26 -28.08
CA HIS A 394 0.60 7.99 -28.45
C HIS A 394 1.48 6.75 -28.14
N SER A 395 2.35 6.87 -27.12
CA SER A 395 3.32 5.83 -26.77
C SER A 395 3.59 5.82 -25.25
N PHE A 396 3.79 4.63 -24.69
CA PHE A 396 4.22 4.46 -23.30
C PHE A 396 5.73 4.66 -23.11
N ALA A 397 6.51 4.77 -24.19
CA ALA A 397 7.97 4.92 -24.10
C ALA A 397 8.41 6.09 -23.22
N GLY A 398 7.77 7.27 -23.41
CA GLY A 398 8.04 8.44 -22.59
C GLY A 398 7.69 8.25 -21.12
N ALA A 399 6.59 7.55 -20.82
CA ALA A 399 6.19 7.26 -19.44
C ALA A 399 7.19 6.32 -18.74
N PHE A 400 7.68 5.30 -19.44
CA PHE A 400 8.73 4.42 -18.91
C PHE A 400 10.06 5.13 -18.74
N LEU A 401 10.41 6.07 -19.63
CA LEU A 401 11.60 6.91 -19.50
C LEU A 401 11.52 7.76 -18.22
N ILE A 402 10.39 8.42 -17.98
CA ILE A 402 10.18 9.23 -16.77
C ILE A 402 10.29 8.33 -15.52
N ALA A 403 9.67 7.16 -15.53
CA ALA A 403 9.80 6.21 -14.41
C ALA A 403 11.25 5.82 -14.14
N GLY A 404 12.04 5.56 -15.19
CA GLY A 404 13.46 5.28 -15.07
C GLY A 404 14.27 6.44 -14.49
N ILE A 405 14.01 7.68 -14.92
CA ILE A 405 14.64 8.88 -14.35
C ILE A 405 14.29 9.01 -12.85
N VAL A 406 13.04 8.82 -12.50
CA VAL A 406 12.58 8.86 -11.11
C VAL A 406 13.28 7.76 -10.28
N LEU A 407 13.44 6.55 -10.81
CA LEU A 407 14.18 5.48 -10.14
C LEU A 407 15.66 5.84 -9.92
N LEU A 408 16.32 6.48 -10.90
CA LEU A 408 17.70 6.95 -10.75
C LEU A 408 17.81 8.02 -9.63
N VAL A 409 16.85 8.93 -9.54
CA VAL A 409 16.77 9.89 -8.41
C VAL A 409 16.59 9.15 -7.09
N GLY A 410 15.75 8.10 -7.06
CA GLY A 410 15.59 7.26 -5.88
C GLY A 410 16.86 6.52 -5.47
N ILE A 411 17.60 5.95 -6.42
CA ILE A 411 18.89 5.30 -6.19
C ILE A 411 19.88 6.32 -5.60
N PHE A 412 20.00 7.48 -6.21
CA PHE A 412 20.85 8.57 -5.69
C PHE A 412 20.45 8.93 -4.26
N SER A 413 19.17 9.05 -3.99
CA SER A 413 18.66 9.36 -2.66
C SER A 413 19.05 8.31 -1.62
N TYR A 414 18.90 7.03 -1.93
CA TYR A 414 19.29 5.96 -1.01
C TYR A 414 20.81 5.85 -0.80
N VAL A 415 21.59 6.06 -1.86
CA VAL A 415 23.05 5.96 -1.77
C VAL A 415 23.65 7.15 -1.04
N VAL A 416 23.26 8.38 -1.42
CA VAL A 416 23.90 9.63 -0.99
C VAL A 416 23.15 10.30 0.16
N ILE A 417 21.83 10.52 0.03
CA ILE A 417 21.08 11.35 0.97
C ILE A 417 20.78 10.58 2.27
N LEU A 418 20.32 9.33 2.18
CA LEU A 418 19.96 8.51 3.34
C LEU A 418 21.16 8.27 4.29
N GLY A 419 22.38 8.11 3.74
CA GLY A 419 23.55 7.84 4.55
C GLY A 419 23.50 6.48 5.26
N ARG A 420 24.06 6.34 6.44
CA ARG A 420 23.98 5.13 7.28
C ARG A 420 22.57 4.97 7.86
N ILE A 421 22.08 3.73 7.88
CA ILE A 421 20.79 3.38 8.50
C ILE A 421 21.04 3.25 10.01
N GLU A 422 20.83 4.34 10.71
CA GLU A 422 20.97 4.49 12.16
C GLU A 422 19.99 5.56 12.66
N PRO A 423 19.54 5.52 13.91
CA PRO A 423 18.58 6.46 14.42
C PRO A 423 19.00 7.91 14.20
N VAL A 424 18.02 8.75 13.85
CA VAL A 424 18.15 10.20 13.87
C VAL A 424 18.41 10.62 15.33
N PRO A 425 19.32 11.55 15.61
CA PRO A 425 19.57 12.02 16.96
C PRO A 425 18.28 12.42 17.67
N GLU A 426 18.25 12.26 18.99
CA GLU A 426 17.11 12.74 19.77
C GLU A 426 17.06 14.28 19.73
N PRO A 427 15.85 14.87 19.68
CA PRO A 427 15.68 16.31 19.72
C PRO A 427 16.31 16.89 20.99
N SER A 428 17.07 17.96 20.87
CA SER A 428 17.75 18.64 21.99
C SER A 428 17.37 20.11 22.07
N GLY A 429 17.51 20.71 23.24
CA GLY A 429 17.24 22.15 23.45
C GLY A 429 15.77 22.53 23.26
N VAL A 430 15.50 23.52 22.41
CA VAL A 430 14.14 24.06 22.17
C VAL A 430 13.19 23.00 21.62
N ASP A 431 13.68 22.10 20.74
CA ASP A 431 12.88 21.02 20.18
C ASP A 431 12.46 20.01 21.27
N ALA A 432 13.34 19.71 22.22
CA ALA A 432 13.04 18.83 23.36
C ALA A 432 12.03 19.46 24.31
N ALA A 433 12.12 20.76 24.57
CA ALA A 433 11.18 21.51 25.40
C ALA A 433 9.78 21.56 24.77
N LEU A 434 9.69 21.74 23.45
CA LEU A 434 8.41 21.71 22.71
C LEU A 434 7.75 20.32 22.74
N LEU A 435 8.54 19.26 22.67
CA LEU A 435 8.06 17.89 22.73
C LEU A 435 7.59 17.46 24.13
N SER A 436 8.24 17.97 25.17
CA SER A 436 7.87 17.67 26.57
C SER A 436 6.67 18.45 27.08
N GLY A 437 6.14 19.40 26.29
CA GLY A 437 5.06 20.30 26.71
C GLY A 437 5.49 21.33 27.77
N ALA A 438 6.80 21.50 28.02
CA ALA A 438 7.35 22.42 29.01
C ALA A 438 7.42 23.87 28.51
N ALA A 439 7.28 24.12 27.21
CA ALA A 439 7.35 25.45 26.60
C ALA A 439 6.02 26.25 26.63
N GLY A 440 5.02 25.77 27.32
CA GLY A 440 3.67 26.38 27.41
C GLY A 440 3.15 26.56 28.83
N ARG A 441 4.02 26.72 29.84
CA ARG A 441 3.65 27.15 31.18
C ARG A 441 4.32 28.45 31.54
#